data_6dd0aa9fde90b2709d3e87284332556d
#
_entry.id   6dd0aa9fde90b2709d3e87284332556d
#
_cell.length_a   1.000
_cell.length_b   1.000
_cell.length_c   1.000
_cell.angle_alpha   90.00
_cell.angle_beta   90.00
_cell.angle_gamma   90.00
#
_symmetry.space_group_name_H-M   'P 1'
#
loop_
_entity.id
_entity.type
_entity.pdbx_description
1 polymer ?
#
loop_
_entity_poly.entity_id
_entity_poly.type
_entity_poly.pdbx_seq_one_letter_code
_entity_poly.pdbx_strand_id
1 'polypeptide(L)'
;MTEEVNEMWTIEELVQMTEEVQSTKIDWSGKKLNIQWCELVEAEEPKMAIPTDDMPEEEQTEHFKKMASERVLAMINKANEKNPEGVTLTGDNWGSLPTTLRWAISSKVLGTQSENL
;
A
#
# COMPACT_ATOMS: atom_id res chain seq x y z
N MET A 1 1.58 23.81 27.54
CA MET A 1 1.90 23.24 27.50
C MET A 1 2.33 22.53 26.80
N THR A 2 2.56 22.38 26.46
CA THR A 2 3.45 21.71 25.70
C THR A 2 3.21 20.30 25.56
N GLU A 3 2.01 19.92 25.60
CA GLU A 3 1.65 18.55 25.45
C GLU A 3 2.07 18.01 24.13
N GLU A 4 2.06 18.84 23.13
CA GLU A 4 2.41 18.40 21.79
C GLU A 4 3.84 17.91 21.71
N VAL A 5 4.71 18.44 22.54
CA VAL A 5 6.09 17.99 22.48
C VAL A 5 6.26 16.61 23.09
N ASN A 6 5.24 16.14 23.74
CA ASN A 6 5.27 14.80 24.33
C ASN A 6 4.67 13.76 23.42
N GLU A 7 4.23 14.18 22.26
CA GLU A 7 3.60 13.23 21.36
C GLU A 7 4.65 12.49 20.57
N MET A 8 5.09 11.41 21.15
CA MET A 8 6.04 10.53 20.51
C MET A 8 5.41 9.16 20.41
N TRP A 9 5.74 8.49 19.33
CA TRP A 9 5.24 7.14 19.13
C TRP A 9 5.83 6.20 20.17
N THR A 10 5.00 5.31 20.70
CA THR A 10 5.50 4.20 21.50
C THR A 10 5.61 2.99 20.58
N ILE A 11 6.37 1.99 21.02
CA ILE A 11 6.50 0.76 20.23
C ILE A 11 5.14 0.08 20.09
N GLU A 12 4.35 0.08 21.15
CA GLU A 12 3.02 -0.54 21.10
C GLU A 12 2.13 0.14 20.08
N GLU A 13 2.18 1.45 20.02
CA GLU A 13 1.37 2.19 19.05
C GLU A 13 1.80 1.91 17.63
N LEU A 14 3.12 1.81 17.40
CA LEU A 14 3.63 1.53 16.06
C LEU A 14 3.25 0.13 15.61
N VAL A 15 3.33 -0.84 16.51
CA VAL A 15 2.92 -2.20 16.18
C VAL A 15 1.43 -2.25 15.90
N GLN A 16 0.64 -1.56 16.71
CA GLN A 16 -0.80 -1.56 16.54
C GLN A 16 -1.21 -0.91 15.22
N MET A 17 -0.45 0.07 14.76
CA MET A 17 -0.70 0.71 13.48
C MET A 17 -0.78 -0.29 12.35
N THR A 18 0.03 -1.34 12.39
CA THR A 18 0.03 -2.35 11.35
C THR A 18 -1.25 -3.19 11.35
N GLU A 19 -2.02 -3.13 12.45
CA GLU A 19 -3.25 -3.89 12.54
C GLU A 19 -4.48 -3.05 12.20
N GLU A 20 -4.30 -1.76 11.97
CA GLU A 20 -5.41 -0.87 11.70
C GLU A 20 -5.73 -0.80 10.22
N VAL A 21 -7.01 -0.91 9.90
CA VAL A 21 -7.46 -0.75 8.52
C VAL A 21 -7.56 0.74 8.21
N GLN A 22 -6.79 1.16 7.21
CA GLN A 22 -6.85 2.53 6.71
C GLN A 22 -7.76 2.56 5.49
N SER A 23 -8.30 3.72 5.18
CA SER A 23 -9.08 3.85 3.95
C SER A 23 -8.82 5.21 3.33
N THR A 24 -8.96 5.25 2.02
CA THR A 24 -8.77 6.48 1.27
C THR A 24 -9.71 6.46 0.07
N LYS A 25 -10.03 7.65 -0.44
CA LYS A 25 -10.89 7.76 -1.60
C LYS A 25 -10.08 8.31 -2.75
N ILE A 26 -10.35 7.74 -3.92
CA ILE A 26 -9.66 8.13 -5.15
C ILE A 26 -10.71 8.61 -6.12
N ASP A 27 -10.52 9.82 -6.65
CA ASP A 27 -11.40 10.33 -7.68
C ASP A 27 -11.00 9.74 -9.02
N TRP A 28 -11.91 9.07 -9.67
CA TRP A 28 -11.64 8.44 -10.95
C TRP A 28 -12.83 8.65 -11.89
N SER A 29 -12.59 9.35 -12.97
CA SER A 29 -13.61 9.59 -14.00
C SER A 29 -14.93 10.08 -13.43
N GLY A 30 -14.86 11.02 -12.48
CA GLY A 30 -16.05 11.64 -11.91
C GLY A 30 -16.70 10.88 -10.78
N LYS A 31 -16.16 9.74 -10.40
CA LYS A 31 -16.67 8.96 -9.28
C LYS A 31 -15.58 8.71 -8.29
N LYS A 32 -15.98 8.36 -7.09
CA LYS A 32 -15.01 8.06 -6.02
C LYS A 32 -14.90 6.57 -5.81
N LEU A 33 -13.68 6.11 -5.65
CA LEU A 33 -13.38 4.72 -5.35
C LEU A 33 -12.79 4.66 -3.95
N ASN A 34 -13.37 3.84 -3.10
CA ASN A 34 -12.88 3.69 -1.74
C ASN A 34 -11.97 2.47 -1.64
N ILE A 35 -10.77 2.67 -1.13
CA ILE A 35 -9.76 1.61 -1.02
C ILE A 35 -9.37 1.48 0.45
N GLN A 36 -9.33 0.27 0.93
CA GLN A 36 -8.82 0.01 2.28
C GLN A 36 -7.49 -0.73 2.20
N TRP A 37 -6.62 -0.47 3.17
CA TRP A 37 -5.29 -1.06 3.19
C TRP A 37 -4.75 -1.05 4.61
N CYS A 38 -3.71 -1.87 4.84
CA CYS A 38 -3.02 -1.90 6.13
C CYS A 38 -1.53 -1.82 5.90
N GLU A 39 -0.82 -1.27 6.87
CA GLU A 39 0.64 -1.32 6.86
C GLU A 39 1.09 -2.77 6.99
N LEU A 40 2.23 -3.07 6.43
CA LEU A 40 2.80 -4.42 6.51
C LEU A 40 3.96 -4.45 7.47
N VAL A 41 4.11 -5.58 8.18
CA VAL A 41 5.34 -5.84 8.92
C VAL A 41 6.24 -6.67 8.02
N GLU A 42 7.50 -6.80 8.41
CA GLU A 42 8.50 -7.44 7.56
C GLU A 42 8.09 -8.82 7.08
N ALA A 43 7.48 -9.61 7.96
CA ALA A 43 7.07 -10.96 7.61
C ALA A 43 5.95 -11.00 6.56
N GLU A 44 5.25 -9.88 6.40
CA GLU A 44 4.13 -9.78 5.46
C GLU A 44 4.52 -9.19 4.13
N GLU A 45 5.73 -8.65 4.01
CA GLU A 45 6.18 -8.07 2.76
C GLU A 45 6.33 -9.14 1.69
N PRO A 46 5.95 -8.83 0.45
CA PRO A 46 6.12 -9.80 -0.64
C PRO A 46 7.59 -10.14 -0.81
N LYS A 47 7.87 -11.42 -1.02
CA LYS A 47 9.24 -11.89 -1.17
C LYS A 47 9.57 -11.95 -2.64
N MET A 48 10.39 -11.03 -3.10
CA MET A 48 10.79 -10.96 -4.48
C MET A 48 12.29 -10.77 -4.56
N ALA A 49 12.88 -11.29 -5.63
CA ALA A 49 14.31 -11.14 -5.85
C ALA A 49 14.66 -9.68 -6.10
N ILE A 50 15.80 -9.28 -5.55
CA ILE A 50 16.28 -7.92 -5.76
C ILE A 50 16.97 -7.85 -7.13
N PRO A 51 16.71 -6.82 -7.93
CA PRO A 51 17.37 -6.68 -9.21
C PRO A 51 18.88 -6.59 -9.03
N THR A 52 19.63 -7.16 -9.96
CA THR A 52 21.09 -7.11 -9.93
C THR A 52 21.58 -6.08 -10.93
N ASP A 53 22.86 -5.70 -10.78
CA ASP A 53 23.46 -4.75 -11.71
C ASP A 53 23.56 -5.31 -13.12
N ASP A 54 23.56 -6.63 -13.26
CA ASP A 54 23.62 -7.28 -14.56
C ASP A 54 22.33 -7.18 -15.33
N MET A 55 21.23 -6.85 -14.64
CA MET A 55 19.93 -6.78 -15.26
C MET A 55 19.81 -5.50 -16.08
N PRO A 56 19.32 -5.56 -17.33
CA PRO A 56 19.10 -4.36 -18.13
C PRO A 56 18.20 -3.37 -17.40
N GLU A 57 18.42 -2.09 -17.68
CA GLU A 57 17.68 -1.04 -17.00
C GLU A 57 16.18 -1.19 -17.16
N GLU A 58 15.75 -1.58 -18.37
CA GLU A 58 14.33 -1.78 -18.61
C GLU A 58 13.76 -2.89 -17.73
N GLU A 59 14.51 -3.97 -17.55
CA GLU A 59 14.07 -5.07 -16.72
C GLU A 59 14.04 -4.68 -15.25
N GLN A 60 15.01 -3.86 -14.83
CA GLN A 60 15.02 -3.37 -13.46
C GLN A 60 13.78 -2.53 -13.18
N THR A 61 13.42 -1.66 -14.11
CA THR A 61 12.25 -0.81 -13.97
C THR A 61 10.97 -1.66 -13.87
N GLU A 62 10.84 -2.65 -14.73
CA GLU A 62 9.68 -3.54 -14.70
C GLU A 62 9.63 -4.31 -13.39
N HIS A 63 10.78 -4.74 -12.91
CA HIS A 63 10.85 -5.47 -11.66
C HIS A 63 10.38 -4.61 -10.48
N PHE A 64 10.81 -3.35 -10.43
CA PHE A 64 10.39 -2.45 -9.37
C PHE A 64 8.91 -2.14 -9.45
N LYS A 65 8.37 -1.99 -10.64
CA LYS A 65 6.94 -1.78 -10.81
C LYS A 65 6.15 -2.97 -10.30
N LYS A 66 6.64 -4.16 -10.60
CA LYS A 66 5.98 -5.38 -10.15
C LYS A 66 6.03 -5.49 -8.64
N MET A 67 7.18 -5.16 -8.04
CA MET A 67 7.31 -5.19 -6.59
C MET A 67 6.33 -4.22 -5.93
N ALA A 68 6.21 -3.01 -6.50
CA ALA A 68 5.30 -2.03 -5.94
C ALA A 68 3.86 -2.51 -6.02
N SER A 69 3.46 -3.11 -7.14
CA SER A 69 2.11 -3.67 -7.28
C SER A 69 1.84 -4.78 -6.28
N GLU A 70 2.81 -5.68 -6.14
CA GLU A 70 2.65 -6.79 -5.20
C GLU A 70 2.51 -6.28 -3.78
N ARG A 71 3.29 -5.26 -3.43
CA ARG A 71 3.23 -4.70 -2.11
C ARG A 71 1.88 -4.03 -1.84
N VAL A 72 1.41 -3.24 -2.78
CA VAL A 72 0.12 -2.58 -2.64
C VAL A 72 -0.99 -3.60 -2.48
N LEU A 73 -0.95 -4.67 -3.27
CA LEU A 73 -1.94 -5.73 -3.15
C LEU A 73 -1.89 -6.43 -1.80
N ALA A 74 -0.67 -6.65 -1.28
CA ALA A 74 -0.55 -7.28 0.02
C ALA A 74 -1.17 -6.40 1.11
N MET A 75 -0.96 -5.09 1.01
CA MET A 75 -1.53 -4.14 1.96
C MET A 75 -3.06 -4.13 1.88
N ILE A 76 -3.59 -4.16 0.68
CA ILE A 76 -5.03 -4.17 0.47
C ILE A 76 -5.63 -5.50 0.96
N ASN A 77 -4.97 -6.60 0.64
CA ASN A 77 -5.47 -7.92 1.05
C ASN A 77 -5.47 -8.07 2.56
N LYS A 78 -4.46 -7.51 3.23
CA LYS A 78 -4.43 -7.55 4.69
C LYS A 78 -5.65 -6.85 5.27
N ALA A 79 -6.00 -5.68 4.73
CA ALA A 79 -7.18 -4.96 5.17
C ALA A 79 -8.45 -5.74 4.86
N ASN A 80 -8.49 -6.40 3.71
CA ASN A 80 -9.65 -7.20 3.31
C ASN A 80 -9.89 -8.35 4.28
N GLU A 81 -8.82 -8.94 4.80
CA GLU A 81 -8.96 -10.02 5.76
C GLU A 81 -9.50 -9.50 7.09
N LYS A 82 -9.06 -8.32 7.49
CA LYS A 82 -9.49 -7.73 8.75
C LYS A 82 -10.89 -7.15 8.66
N ASN A 83 -11.27 -6.67 7.48
CA ASN A 83 -12.57 -6.04 7.28
C ASN A 83 -13.18 -6.52 5.97
N PRO A 84 -13.74 -7.74 5.95
CA PRO A 84 -14.29 -8.31 4.71
C PRO A 84 -15.41 -7.49 4.11
N GLU A 85 -16.13 -6.72 4.93
CA GLU A 85 -17.24 -5.93 4.43
C GLU A 85 -16.78 -4.73 3.61
N GLY A 86 -15.54 -4.32 3.80
CA GLY A 86 -15.01 -3.18 3.08
C GLY A 86 -14.26 -3.53 1.81
N VAL A 87 -14.29 -4.80 1.41
CA VAL A 87 -13.53 -5.24 0.25
C VAL A 87 -13.96 -4.52 -1.01
N THR A 88 -13.02 -3.87 -1.67
CA THR A 88 -13.25 -3.19 -2.93
C THR A 88 -12.44 -3.84 -4.05
N LEU A 89 -11.19 -4.18 -3.74
CA LEU A 89 -10.28 -4.76 -4.71
C LEU A 89 -9.71 -6.07 -4.19
N THR A 90 -9.47 -6.99 -5.11
CA THR A 90 -8.77 -8.23 -4.81
C THR A 90 -7.66 -8.40 -5.82
N GLY A 91 -6.82 -9.42 -5.63
CA GLY A 91 -5.77 -9.71 -6.59
C GLY A 91 -6.31 -9.98 -7.99
N ASP A 92 -7.48 -10.60 -8.07
CA ASP A 92 -8.09 -10.89 -9.36
C ASP A 92 -8.55 -9.62 -10.06
N ASN A 93 -9.10 -8.68 -9.30
CA ASN A 93 -9.57 -7.42 -9.88
C ASN A 93 -8.40 -6.54 -10.31
N TRP A 94 -7.31 -6.57 -9.55
CA TRP A 94 -6.17 -5.69 -9.77
C TRP A 94 -5.64 -5.78 -11.20
N GLY A 95 -5.49 -7.01 -11.68
CA GLY A 95 -4.95 -7.21 -13.02
C GLY A 95 -5.88 -6.74 -14.13
N SER A 96 -7.15 -6.53 -13.81
CA SER A 96 -8.15 -6.10 -14.79
C SER A 96 -8.39 -4.61 -14.78
N LEU A 97 -7.76 -3.87 -13.87
CA LEU A 97 -7.98 -2.42 -13.77
C LEU A 97 -7.16 -1.68 -14.82
N PRO A 98 -7.64 -0.48 -15.22
CA PRO A 98 -6.81 0.38 -16.06
C PRO A 98 -5.48 0.66 -15.38
N THR A 99 -4.40 0.67 -16.16
CA THR A 99 -3.06 0.87 -15.62
C THR A 99 -2.95 2.19 -14.87
N THR A 100 -3.55 3.25 -15.41
CA THR A 100 -3.50 4.56 -14.77
C THR A 100 -4.20 4.55 -13.42
N LEU A 101 -5.29 3.79 -13.32
CA LEU A 101 -5.99 3.68 -12.06
C LEU A 101 -5.13 2.95 -11.03
N ARG A 102 -4.43 1.89 -11.46
CA ARG A 102 -3.52 1.19 -10.56
C ARG A 102 -2.43 2.10 -10.04
N TRP A 103 -1.93 3.01 -10.89
CA TRP A 103 -0.93 3.99 -10.47
C TRP A 103 -1.52 4.94 -9.43
N ALA A 104 -2.77 5.39 -9.66
CA ALA A 104 -3.42 6.29 -8.71
C ALA A 104 -3.61 5.62 -7.36
N ILE A 105 -4.02 4.36 -7.37
CA ILE A 105 -4.20 3.60 -6.13
C ILE A 105 -2.87 3.43 -5.43
N SER A 106 -1.84 3.03 -6.18
CA SER A 106 -0.52 2.83 -5.60
C SER A 106 0.03 4.11 -4.99
N SER A 107 -0.16 5.23 -5.67
CA SER A 107 0.30 6.51 -5.16
C SER A 107 -0.38 6.88 -3.85
N LYS A 108 -1.69 6.63 -3.76
CA LYS A 108 -2.41 6.94 -2.53
C LYS A 108 -1.95 6.05 -1.38
N VAL A 109 -1.82 4.77 -1.63
CA VAL A 109 -1.45 3.82 -0.58
C VAL A 109 0.00 4.03 -0.14
N LEU A 110 0.91 4.13 -1.09
CA LEU A 110 2.33 4.27 -0.79
C LEU A 110 2.72 5.71 -0.50
N GLY A 111 2.09 6.66 -1.20
CA GLY A 111 2.41 8.07 -1.04
C GLY A 111 2.05 8.61 0.32
N THR A 112 1.00 8.07 0.94
CA THR A 112 0.61 8.48 2.27
C THR A 112 1.75 8.29 3.25
N GLN A 113 2.52 7.23 3.07
CA GLN A 113 3.67 6.96 3.91
C GLN A 113 4.79 7.96 3.63
N SER A 114 4.98 8.28 2.37
CA SER A 114 6.04 9.20 1.97
C SER A 114 5.81 10.60 2.51
N GLU A 115 4.58 11.02 2.59
CA GLU A 115 4.25 12.35 3.04
C GLU A 115 4.60 12.59 4.50
N ASN A 116 4.80 11.53 5.23
CA ASN A 116 5.13 11.65 6.65
C ASN A 116 6.63 11.76 6.88
N LEU A 117 7.40 11.73 5.85
CA LEU A 117 8.84 11.89 5.97
C LEU A 117 9.25 13.37 5.87
#